data_1752d7f4e2dadcbbaf1e73a41370858c
#
_entry.id   1752d7f4e2dadcbbaf1e73a41370858c
#
_cell.length_a   1.000
_cell.length_b   1.000
_cell.length_c   1.000
_cell.angle_alpha   90.00
_cell.angle_beta   90.00
_cell.angle_gamma   90.00
#
_symmetry.space_group_name_H-M   'P 1'
#
loop_
_entity.id
_entity.type
_entity.pdbx_description
1 polymer ?
#
loop_
_entity_poly.entity_id
_entity_poly.type
_entity_poly.pdbx_seq_one_letter_code
_entity_poly.pdbx_strand_id
1 'polypeptide(L)'
;MTIKKSPSLLGGAMIIAGTAIGAGMLANPTSTAGVWFIGSILALIYTWFCMTTSGLMILEANLHYPTGSSFDTIVKDLLGKGWNIINGLSVAFVLYILTYAYITSGGGITQNLLNQAFGSAESAVDIGRTSGSLIFCFILAAFVWLSTKAVDRFTTVLIVGMVVAFFLSTAGLLSSVKTEVLFNSIAEGEQTYLPYLLTALPVCLVSFGFHGNVPSLVKYYDRDGSRVMKSIFIGTGLALVIYILWQLAVQGNLPRTEFAPVIEKGGDVSALLEALHKYIEVEYIAVVLNFFAYMAIATSFLGVTLGLFDYIADLFKFDDSVLGRTKTTLVTFLPPLLLSLQFPYGFVIAIGYAGLAATIWAAIVPALLAKASRQKFPNATYKVYGGNFMIGFVILFGVLNIVAQVGANLGWFASFTG
;
A
#
# COMPACT_ATOMS: atom_id res chain seq x y z
N MET A 1 22.55 5.01 36.91
CA MET A 1 22.46 4.50 35.53
C MET A 1 21.08 3.89 35.35
N THR A 2 20.15 4.59 34.70
CA THR A 2 18.86 4.05 34.32
C THR A 2 19.09 3.04 33.18
N ILE A 3 18.85 1.76 33.42
CA ILE A 3 18.90 0.72 32.39
C ILE A 3 17.85 1.07 31.36
N LYS A 4 18.26 1.66 30.21
CA LYS A 4 17.38 1.89 29.08
C LYS A 4 16.90 0.52 28.62
N LYS A 5 15.66 0.15 28.95
CA LYS A 5 15.02 -1.07 28.43
C LYS A 5 15.15 -1.06 26.90
N SER A 6 15.84 -2.06 26.35
CA SER A 6 15.94 -2.17 24.88
C SER A 6 14.53 -2.34 24.29
N PRO A 7 14.20 -1.64 23.19
CA PRO A 7 12.89 -1.71 22.55
C PRO A 7 12.50 -3.16 22.22
N SER A 8 11.20 -3.48 22.28
CA SER A 8 10.72 -4.85 22.01
C SER A 8 10.84 -5.21 20.53
N LEU A 9 11.18 -6.47 20.24
CA LEU A 9 11.21 -6.98 18.87
C LEU A 9 9.81 -6.91 18.21
N LEU A 10 8.78 -7.22 19.00
CA LEU A 10 7.39 -7.13 18.54
C LEU A 10 7.02 -5.70 18.14
N GLY A 11 7.47 -4.68 18.89
CA GLY A 11 7.22 -3.28 18.55
C GLY A 11 7.75 -2.90 17.16
N GLY A 12 8.99 -3.28 16.85
CA GLY A 12 9.56 -3.04 15.51
C GLY A 12 8.87 -3.84 14.40
N ALA A 13 8.50 -5.09 14.66
CA ALA A 13 7.74 -5.90 13.72
C ALA A 13 6.36 -5.29 13.44
N MET A 14 5.67 -4.77 14.46
CA MET A 14 4.36 -4.11 14.31
C MET A 14 4.46 -2.78 13.55
N ILE A 15 5.57 -2.04 13.66
CA ILE A 15 5.82 -0.85 12.84
C ILE A 15 5.87 -1.23 11.35
N ILE A 16 6.59 -2.30 11.00
CA ILE A 16 6.67 -2.78 9.61
C ILE A 16 5.31 -3.31 9.13
N ALA A 17 4.69 -4.20 9.91
CA ALA A 17 3.40 -4.78 9.56
C ALA A 17 2.31 -3.70 9.41
N GLY A 18 2.21 -2.77 10.36
CA GLY A 18 1.21 -1.70 10.34
C GLY A 18 1.41 -0.71 9.19
N THR A 19 2.63 -0.58 8.66
CA THR A 19 2.89 0.24 7.46
C THR A 19 2.51 -0.51 6.18
N ALA A 20 2.78 -1.81 6.11
CA ALA A 20 2.44 -2.62 4.94
C ALA A 20 0.92 -2.90 4.88
N ILE A 21 0.31 -3.29 6.03
CA ILE A 21 -1.11 -3.62 6.09
C ILE A 21 -1.96 -2.35 6.09
N GLY A 22 -2.54 -2.05 4.94
CA GLY A 22 -3.37 -0.86 4.73
C GLY A 22 -4.21 -0.99 3.47
N ALA A 23 -4.59 0.13 2.87
CA ALA A 23 -5.44 0.17 1.68
C ALA A 23 -4.85 -0.61 0.48
N GLY A 24 -3.52 -0.78 0.40
CA GLY A 24 -2.87 -1.55 -0.66
C GLY A 24 -3.36 -3.00 -0.75
N MET A 25 -3.65 -3.65 0.40
CA MET A 25 -4.16 -5.02 0.40
C MET A 25 -5.53 -5.16 -0.25
N LEU A 26 -6.36 -4.11 -0.19
CA LEU A 26 -7.71 -4.11 -0.77
C LEU A 26 -7.68 -4.19 -2.31
N ALA A 27 -6.58 -3.73 -2.93
CA ALA A 27 -6.37 -3.81 -4.36
C ALA A 27 -5.99 -5.22 -4.86
N ASN A 28 -5.37 -6.04 -4.00
CA ASN A 28 -4.79 -7.33 -4.40
C ASN A 28 -5.81 -8.29 -5.04
N PRO A 29 -7.01 -8.55 -4.48
CA PRO A 29 -7.95 -9.49 -5.10
C PRO A 29 -8.34 -9.09 -6.53
N THR A 30 -8.59 -7.80 -6.77
CA THR A 30 -8.98 -7.29 -8.08
C THR A 30 -7.80 -7.32 -9.06
N SER A 31 -6.62 -6.88 -8.65
CA SER A 31 -5.43 -6.85 -9.51
C SER A 31 -4.94 -8.25 -9.89
N THR A 32 -5.21 -9.24 -9.06
CA THR A 32 -4.82 -10.64 -9.27
C THR A 32 -5.98 -11.53 -9.74
N ALA A 33 -7.15 -10.96 -10.06
CA ALA A 33 -8.31 -11.73 -10.54
C ALA A 33 -7.99 -12.55 -11.80
N GLY A 34 -7.14 -12.01 -12.67
CA GLY A 34 -6.69 -12.71 -13.88
C GLY A 34 -5.88 -13.97 -13.60
N VAL A 35 -4.93 -13.93 -12.67
CA VAL A 35 -4.11 -15.12 -12.28
C VAL A 35 -4.82 -16.03 -11.30
N TRP A 36 -5.90 -15.56 -10.72
CA TRP A 36 -6.74 -16.21 -9.73
C TRP A 36 -5.98 -16.61 -8.46
N PHE A 37 -6.57 -17.47 -7.59
CA PHE A 37 -6.08 -17.72 -6.24
C PHE A 37 -4.63 -18.25 -6.21
N ILE A 38 -4.34 -19.36 -6.90
CA ILE A 38 -2.99 -19.96 -6.87
C ILE A 38 -1.94 -18.98 -7.42
N GLY A 39 -2.23 -18.35 -8.56
CA GLY A 39 -1.33 -17.35 -9.16
C GLY A 39 -1.14 -16.12 -8.27
N SER A 40 -2.19 -15.67 -7.58
CA SER A 40 -2.11 -14.55 -6.65
C SER A 40 -1.22 -14.84 -5.44
N ILE A 41 -1.33 -16.04 -4.86
CA ILE A 41 -0.46 -16.46 -3.74
C ILE A 41 1.00 -16.52 -4.19
N LEU A 42 1.29 -17.07 -5.37
CA LEU A 42 2.65 -17.10 -5.92
C LEU A 42 3.20 -15.70 -6.18
N ALA A 43 2.39 -14.80 -6.76
CA ALA A 43 2.77 -13.41 -6.99
C ALA A 43 3.05 -12.67 -5.66
N LEU A 44 2.22 -12.87 -4.63
CA LEU A 44 2.41 -12.28 -3.31
C LEU A 44 3.68 -12.80 -2.62
N ILE A 45 3.94 -14.12 -2.65
CA ILE A 45 5.16 -14.71 -2.07
C ILE A 45 6.40 -14.20 -2.80
N TYR A 46 6.39 -14.17 -4.12
CA TYR A 46 7.49 -13.65 -4.92
C TYR A 46 7.77 -12.18 -4.61
N THR A 47 6.73 -11.37 -4.59
CA THR A 47 6.83 -9.94 -4.27
C THR A 47 7.31 -9.72 -2.83
N TRP A 48 6.76 -10.46 -1.85
CA TRP A 48 7.22 -10.42 -0.47
C TRP A 48 8.71 -10.71 -0.33
N PHE A 49 9.17 -11.76 -0.98
CA PHE A 49 10.58 -12.13 -0.96
C PHE A 49 11.48 -11.01 -1.50
N CYS A 50 11.12 -10.43 -2.67
CA CYS A 50 11.87 -9.35 -3.28
C CYS A 50 11.85 -8.08 -2.44
N MET A 51 10.68 -7.67 -1.94
CA MET A 51 10.50 -6.46 -1.15
C MET A 51 11.14 -6.56 0.23
N THR A 52 11.05 -7.71 0.88
CA THR A 52 11.76 -7.96 2.15
C THR A 52 13.26 -7.89 1.94
N THR A 53 13.78 -8.51 0.88
CA THR A 53 15.21 -8.49 0.54
C THR A 53 15.69 -7.07 0.23
N SER A 54 14.94 -6.30 -0.53
CA SER A 54 15.30 -4.90 -0.84
C SER A 54 15.28 -4.01 0.41
N GLY A 55 14.35 -4.21 1.34
CA GLY A 55 14.36 -3.54 2.64
C GLY A 55 15.60 -3.88 3.48
N LEU A 56 16.06 -5.14 3.44
CA LEU A 56 17.33 -5.55 4.06
C LEU A 56 18.55 -4.91 3.37
N MET A 57 18.48 -4.62 2.07
CA MET A 57 19.53 -3.89 1.35
C MET A 57 19.61 -2.42 1.79
N ILE A 58 18.49 -1.79 2.13
CA ILE A 58 18.49 -0.46 2.78
C ILE A 58 19.14 -0.55 4.15
N LEU A 59 18.80 -1.57 4.94
CA LEU A 59 19.44 -1.80 6.24
C LEU A 59 20.96 -1.94 6.09
N GLU A 60 21.44 -2.75 5.14
CA GLU A 60 22.86 -2.93 4.87
C GLU A 60 23.58 -1.59 4.65
N ALA A 61 23.04 -0.73 3.81
CA ALA A 61 23.60 0.59 3.56
C ALA A 61 23.48 1.52 4.79
N ASN A 62 22.33 1.54 5.46
CA ASN A 62 22.04 2.45 6.57
C ASN A 62 22.95 2.22 7.79
N LEU A 63 23.36 0.98 8.06
CA LEU A 63 24.23 0.65 9.17
C LEU A 63 25.64 1.32 9.09
N HIS A 64 26.04 1.86 7.95
CA HIS A 64 27.30 2.59 7.78
C HIS A 64 27.20 4.07 8.09
N TYR A 65 25.99 4.60 8.31
CA TYR A 65 25.74 6.02 8.56
C TYR A 65 25.39 6.29 10.01
N PRO A 66 25.59 7.54 10.49
CA PRO A 66 25.16 7.95 11.82
C PRO A 66 23.69 7.68 12.06
N THR A 67 23.32 7.39 13.31
CA THR A 67 21.94 7.18 13.73
C THR A 67 21.09 8.41 13.38
N GLY A 68 19.96 8.17 12.69
CA GLY A 68 19.06 9.24 12.25
C GLY A 68 19.34 9.80 10.85
N SER A 69 20.35 9.27 10.12
CA SER A 69 20.54 9.60 8.71
C SER A 69 19.30 9.22 7.90
N SER A 70 18.81 10.15 7.09
CA SER A 70 17.64 9.92 6.22
C SER A 70 18.01 9.04 5.03
N PHE A 71 17.01 8.41 4.43
CA PHE A 71 17.18 7.66 3.19
C PHE A 71 17.75 8.54 2.06
N ASP A 72 17.27 9.79 1.96
CA ASP A 72 17.79 10.79 1.01
C ASP A 72 19.28 11.04 1.17
N THR A 73 19.76 11.24 2.41
CA THR A 73 21.19 11.45 2.71
C THR A 73 22.03 10.29 2.23
N ILE A 74 21.57 9.05 2.45
CA ILE A 74 22.29 7.83 2.08
C ILE A 74 22.33 7.67 0.55
N VAL A 75 21.19 7.91 -0.12
CA VAL A 75 21.11 7.86 -1.59
C VAL A 75 22.06 8.88 -2.22
N LYS A 76 22.04 10.12 -1.72
CA LYS A 76 22.89 11.19 -2.22
C LYS A 76 24.39 10.89 -2.08
N ASP A 77 24.78 10.33 -0.93
CA ASP A 77 26.20 10.03 -0.65
C ASP A 77 26.72 8.80 -1.41
N LEU A 78 25.90 7.76 -1.57
CA LEU A 78 26.31 6.51 -2.23
C LEU A 78 26.10 6.51 -3.74
N LEU A 79 25.02 7.13 -4.23
CA LEU A 79 24.61 7.08 -5.64
C LEU A 79 24.70 8.43 -6.35
N GLY A 80 24.94 9.52 -5.60
CA GLY A 80 25.09 10.85 -6.14
C GLY A 80 23.77 11.61 -6.34
N LYS A 81 23.91 12.90 -6.73
CA LYS A 81 22.79 13.85 -6.83
C LYS A 81 21.73 13.43 -7.84
N GLY A 82 22.11 12.83 -8.97
CA GLY A 82 21.15 12.42 -10.01
C GLY A 82 20.17 11.37 -9.49
N TRP A 83 20.67 10.30 -8.87
CA TRP A 83 19.82 9.27 -8.26
C TRP A 83 18.98 9.81 -7.11
N ASN A 84 19.53 10.78 -6.35
CA ASN A 84 18.77 11.40 -5.27
C ASN A 84 17.55 12.18 -5.78
N ILE A 85 17.69 12.91 -6.88
CA ILE A 85 16.58 13.64 -7.52
C ILE A 85 15.53 12.64 -8.05
N ILE A 86 15.95 11.60 -8.77
CA ILE A 86 15.05 10.57 -9.30
C ILE A 86 14.28 9.89 -8.15
N ASN A 87 14.98 9.53 -7.09
CA ASN A 87 14.39 8.94 -5.90
C ASN A 87 13.34 9.86 -5.24
N GLY A 88 13.69 11.12 -5.02
CA GLY A 88 12.77 12.12 -4.44
C GLY A 88 11.52 12.35 -5.30
N LEU A 89 11.69 12.48 -6.61
CA LEU A 89 10.56 12.63 -7.54
C LEU A 89 9.65 11.40 -7.56
N SER A 90 10.24 10.19 -7.51
CA SER A 90 9.44 8.96 -7.48
C SER A 90 8.65 8.82 -6.18
N VAL A 91 9.23 9.19 -5.03
CA VAL A 91 8.51 9.22 -3.75
C VAL A 91 7.37 10.24 -3.78
N ALA A 92 7.63 11.47 -4.25
CA ALA A 92 6.60 12.50 -4.36
C ALA A 92 5.44 12.05 -5.25
N PHE A 93 5.74 11.48 -6.41
CA PHE A 93 4.72 10.93 -7.31
C PHE A 93 3.88 9.84 -6.64
N VAL A 94 4.53 8.89 -5.94
CA VAL A 94 3.82 7.82 -5.21
C VAL A 94 2.88 8.41 -4.17
N LEU A 95 3.33 9.38 -3.38
CA LEU A 95 2.49 10.00 -2.35
C LEU A 95 1.27 10.73 -2.95
N TYR A 96 1.43 11.45 -4.06
CA TYR A 96 0.32 12.12 -4.75
C TYR A 96 -0.67 11.14 -5.36
N ILE A 97 -0.19 10.12 -6.09
CA ILE A 97 -1.08 9.17 -6.77
C ILE A 97 -1.80 8.25 -5.79
N LEU A 98 -1.18 7.90 -4.66
CA LEU A 98 -1.86 7.18 -3.57
C LEU A 98 -2.90 8.06 -2.87
N THR A 99 -2.62 9.35 -2.67
CA THR A 99 -3.62 10.30 -2.13
C THR A 99 -4.86 10.33 -3.02
N TYR A 100 -4.68 10.43 -4.35
CA TYR A 100 -5.77 10.33 -5.32
C TYR A 100 -6.52 8.99 -5.20
N ALA A 101 -5.81 7.87 -5.17
CA ALA A 101 -6.42 6.54 -5.05
C ALA A 101 -7.31 6.43 -3.81
N TYR A 102 -6.84 6.94 -2.69
CA TYR A 102 -7.59 6.87 -1.43
C TYR A 102 -8.78 7.83 -1.40
N ILE A 103 -8.71 9.01 -2.06
CA ILE A 103 -9.87 9.89 -2.20
C ILE A 103 -10.95 9.21 -3.07
N THR A 104 -10.58 8.53 -4.15
CA THR A 104 -11.55 7.85 -5.01
C THR A 104 -12.30 6.76 -4.25
N SER A 105 -11.58 5.82 -3.63
CA SER A 105 -12.22 4.70 -2.92
C SER A 105 -12.86 5.12 -1.60
N GLY A 106 -12.20 5.98 -0.82
CA GLY A 106 -12.78 6.52 0.42
C GLY A 106 -14.05 7.32 0.16
N GLY A 107 -14.06 8.09 -0.94
CA GLY A 107 -15.25 8.83 -1.40
C GLY A 107 -16.41 7.92 -1.78
N GLY A 108 -16.13 6.81 -2.49
CA GLY A 108 -17.15 5.82 -2.85
C GLY A 108 -17.77 5.13 -1.63
N ILE A 109 -16.93 4.69 -0.68
CA ILE A 109 -17.45 4.09 0.56
C ILE A 109 -18.24 5.13 1.39
N THR A 110 -17.74 6.39 1.46
CA THR A 110 -18.45 7.48 2.14
C THR A 110 -19.82 7.75 1.51
N GLN A 111 -19.90 7.79 0.17
CA GLN A 111 -21.16 7.88 -0.56
C GLN A 111 -22.14 6.77 -0.13
N ASN A 112 -21.68 5.51 -0.18
CA ASN A 112 -22.51 4.36 0.15
C ASN A 112 -23.00 4.41 1.62
N LEU A 113 -22.13 4.76 2.56
CA LEU A 113 -22.50 4.90 3.97
C LEU A 113 -23.53 6.00 4.21
N LEU A 114 -23.37 7.15 3.54
CA LEU A 114 -24.33 8.26 3.67
C LEU A 114 -25.67 7.93 3.02
N ASN A 115 -25.67 7.28 1.86
CA ASN A 115 -26.90 6.84 1.21
C ASN A 115 -27.66 5.78 2.03
N GLN A 116 -26.95 4.88 2.72
CA GLN A 116 -27.56 3.94 3.66
C GLN A 116 -28.13 4.63 4.92
N ALA A 117 -27.42 5.66 5.41
CA ALA A 117 -27.85 6.36 6.64
C ALA A 117 -29.02 7.34 6.42
N PHE A 118 -29.07 8.00 5.27
CA PHE A 118 -30.02 9.08 4.98
C PHE A 118 -31.02 8.76 3.86
N GLY A 119 -30.82 7.67 3.12
CA GLY A 119 -31.73 7.18 2.09
C GLY A 119 -32.90 6.44 2.70
N SER A 120 -33.95 7.15 3.19
CA SER A 120 -35.22 6.52 3.51
C SER A 120 -36.09 6.37 2.24
N ALA A 121 -36.94 5.35 2.20
CA ALA A 121 -37.72 4.97 1.02
C ALA A 121 -38.64 6.08 0.45
N GLU A 122 -38.86 7.19 1.16
CA GLU A 122 -39.72 8.30 0.77
C GLU A 122 -38.98 9.57 0.31
N SER A 123 -37.68 9.68 0.60
CA SER A 123 -36.83 10.79 0.11
C SER A 123 -35.43 10.28 -0.18
N ALA A 124 -35.22 9.66 -1.34
CA ALA A 124 -33.94 9.25 -1.81
C ALA A 124 -33.09 10.50 -2.11
N VAL A 125 -32.39 11.03 -1.11
CA VAL A 125 -31.27 11.94 -1.34
C VAL A 125 -30.12 11.08 -1.84
N ASP A 126 -29.97 11.00 -3.16
CA ASP A 126 -28.78 10.37 -3.75
C ASP A 126 -27.57 11.30 -3.55
N ILE A 127 -26.75 10.95 -2.58
CA ILE A 127 -25.47 11.63 -2.37
C ILE A 127 -24.51 11.13 -3.43
N GLY A 128 -24.24 12.00 -4.41
CA GLY A 128 -23.34 11.70 -5.50
C GLY A 128 -21.91 11.42 -5.03
N ARG A 129 -21.15 10.67 -5.82
CA ARG A 129 -19.75 10.31 -5.56
C ARG A 129 -18.85 11.52 -5.30
N THR A 130 -19.06 12.63 -6.02
CA THR A 130 -18.37 13.90 -5.81
C THR A 130 -18.49 14.37 -4.36
N SER A 131 -19.71 14.35 -3.80
CA SER A 131 -19.94 14.73 -2.41
C SER A 131 -19.24 13.81 -1.42
N GLY A 132 -19.29 12.49 -1.67
CA GLY A 132 -18.55 11.51 -0.87
C GLY A 132 -17.05 11.77 -0.86
N SER A 133 -16.45 12.04 -2.02
CA SER A 133 -15.01 12.36 -2.15
C SER A 133 -14.63 13.66 -1.46
N LEU A 134 -15.47 14.71 -1.59
CA LEU A 134 -15.26 15.98 -0.88
C LEU A 134 -15.32 15.79 0.63
N ILE A 135 -16.36 15.13 1.14
CA ILE A 135 -16.54 14.89 2.58
C ILE A 135 -15.36 14.09 3.14
N PHE A 136 -14.98 12.97 2.49
CA PHE A 136 -13.84 12.15 2.89
C PHE A 136 -12.54 12.98 2.95
N CYS A 137 -12.24 13.69 1.85
CA CYS A 137 -11.01 14.47 1.75
C CYS A 137 -10.97 15.60 2.77
N PHE A 138 -12.02 16.41 2.90
CA PHE A 138 -12.02 17.58 3.79
C PHE A 138 -11.95 17.18 5.27
N ILE A 139 -12.67 16.15 5.69
CA ILE A 139 -12.63 15.69 7.09
C ILE A 139 -11.21 15.24 7.44
N LEU A 140 -10.59 14.38 6.61
CA LEU A 140 -9.27 13.84 6.93
C LEU A 140 -8.14 14.88 6.72
N ALA A 141 -8.26 15.75 5.71
CA ALA A 141 -7.32 16.85 5.51
C ALA A 141 -7.32 17.83 6.69
N ALA A 142 -8.47 18.04 7.36
CA ALA A 142 -8.54 18.87 8.56
C ALA A 142 -7.65 18.32 9.70
N PHE A 143 -7.60 17.00 9.91
CA PHE A 143 -6.69 16.40 10.89
C PHE A 143 -5.21 16.65 10.54
N VAL A 144 -4.84 16.52 9.27
CA VAL A 144 -3.47 16.79 8.79
C VAL A 144 -3.15 18.27 8.95
N TRP A 145 -4.09 19.18 8.63
CA TRP A 145 -3.93 20.62 8.82
C TRP A 145 -3.78 21.01 10.28
N LEU A 146 -4.53 20.36 11.18
CA LEU A 146 -4.49 20.67 12.61
C LEU A 146 -3.12 20.37 13.22
N SER A 147 -2.63 19.15 13.14
CA SER A 147 -1.29 18.78 13.61
C SER A 147 -0.99 17.28 13.41
N THR A 148 0.31 16.94 13.41
CA THR A 148 0.79 15.55 13.46
C THR A 148 0.23 14.79 14.67
N LYS A 149 0.05 15.45 15.84
CA LYS A 149 -0.56 14.81 17.03
C LYS A 149 -2.03 14.47 16.84
N ALA A 150 -2.78 15.30 16.09
CA ALA A 150 -4.18 15.02 15.78
C ALA A 150 -4.28 13.79 14.86
N VAL A 151 -3.44 13.73 13.83
CA VAL A 151 -3.34 12.57 12.94
C VAL A 151 -2.98 11.32 13.73
N ASP A 152 -1.93 11.35 14.57
CA ASP A 152 -1.46 10.20 15.35
C ASP A 152 -2.56 9.63 16.26
N ARG A 153 -3.26 10.47 17.01
CA ARG A 153 -4.35 10.03 17.90
C ARG A 153 -5.51 9.42 17.13
N PHE A 154 -5.94 10.10 16.05
CA PHE A 154 -7.07 9.63 15.25
C PHE A 154 -6.73 8.32 14.53
N THR A 155 -5.54 8.22 13.93
CA THR A 155 -5.06 7.01 13.27
C THR A 155 -4.95 5.84 14.25
N THR A 156 -4.50 6.08 15.50
CA THR A 156 -4.43 5.03 16.52
C THR A 156 -5.81 4.41 16.80
N VAL A 157 -6.84 5.23 16.93
CA VAL A 157 -8.23 4.75 17.13
C VAL A 157 -8.70 3.96 15.91
N LEU A 158 -8.45 4.48 14.71
CA LEU A 158 -8.83 3.81 13.47
C LEU A 158 -8.13 2.45 13.29
N ILE A 159 -6.83 2.35 13.64
CA ILE A 159 -6.07 1.09 13.54
C ILE A 159 -6.67 0.03 14.47
N VAL A 160 -7.02 0.38 15.71
CA VAL A 160 -7.65 -0.58 16.63
C VAL A 160 -8.98 -1.08 16.05
N GLY A 161 -9.83 -0.17 15.58
CA GLY A 161 -11.09 -0.52 14.93
C GLY A 161 -10.88 -1.36 13.66
N MET A 162 -9.91 -1.00 12.82
CA MET A 162 -9.54 -1.73 11.61
C MET A 162 -9.13 -3.17 11.91
N VAL A 163 -8.28 -3.39 12.92
CA VAL A 163 -7.84 -4.74 13.30
C VAL A 163 -9.01 -5.59 13.76
N VAL A 164 -9.88 -5.05 14.64
CA VAL A 164 -11.07 -5.77 15.11
C VAL A 164 -12.01 -6.10 13.94
N ALA A 165 -12.31 -5.10 13.11
CA ALA A 165 -13.20 -5.28 11.95
C ALA A 165 -12.61 -6.27 10.92
N PHE A 166 -11.28 -6.25 10.70
CA PHE A 166 -10.61 -7.22 9.84
C PHE A 166 -10.82 -8.66 10.32
N PHE A 167 -10.54 -8.94 11.59
CA PHE A 167 -10.70 -10.31 12.11
C PHE A 167 -12.15 -10.77 12.08
N LEU A 168 -13.11 -9.90 12.43
CA LEU A 168 -14.53 -10.25 12.40
C LEU A 168 -15.05 -10.50 10.98
N SER A 169 -14.77 -9.59 10.05
CA SER A 169 -15.22 -9.75 8.65
C SER A 169 -14.52 -10.90 7.94
N THR A 170 -13.18 -11.01 8.12
CA THR A 170 -12.41 -12.08 7.48
C THR A 170 -12.79 -13.46 8.03
N ALA A 171 -13.00 -13.61 9.35
CA ALA A 171 -13.47 -14.88 9.92
C ALA A 171 -14.84 -15.27 9.36
N GLY A 172 -15.75 -14.31 9.23
CA GLY A 172 -17.05 -14.55 8.61
C GLY A 172 -16.94 -14.99 7.14
N LEU A 173 -16.13 -14.29 6.34
CA LEU A 173 -15.89 -14.65 4.94
C LEU A 173 -15.20 -16.01 4.80
N LEU A 174 -14.23 -16.34 5.68
CA LEU A 174 -13.54 -17.63 5.65
C LEU A 174 -14.46 -18.80 5.97
N SER A 175 -15.48 -18.61 6.81
CA SER A 175 -16.49 -19.65 7.10
C SER A 175 -17.41 -19.95 5.92
N SER A 176 -17.51 -19.04 4.95
CA SER A 176 -18.36 -19.14 3.76
C SER A 176 -17.60 -19.50 2.49
N VAL A 177 -16.28 -19.75 2.58
CA VAL A 177 -15.44 -20.10 1.41
C VAL A 177 -15.95 -21.34 0.71
N LYS A 178 -16.17 -21.22 -0.60
CA LYS A 178 -16.56 -22.31 -1.51
C LYS A 178 -15.34 -22.75 -2.30
N THR A 179 -14.95 -24.01 -2.15
CA THR A 179 -13.75 -24.56 -2.82
C THR A 179 -13.86 -24.52 -4.34
N GLU A 180 -15.05 -24.71 -4.88
CA GLU A 180 -15.35 -24.61 -6.31
C GLU A 180 -15.18 -23.19 -6.86
N VAL A 181 -15.53 -22.15 -6.07
CA VAL A 181 -15.26 -20.74 -6.40
C VAL A 181 -13.77 -20.45 -6.29
N LEU A 182 -13.14 -20.86 -5.18
CA LEU A 182 -11.74 -20.60 -4.91
C LEU A 182 -10.81 -21.18 -6.00
N PHE A 183 -11.08 -22.37 -6.48
CA PHE A 183 -10.28 -23.02 -7.54
C PHE A 183 -10.87 -22.83 -8.95
N ASN A 184 -11.94 -22.01 -9.06
CA ASN A 184 -12.63 -21.70 -10.32
C ASN A 184 -13.06 -22.96 -11.10
N SER A 185 -13.43 -24.04 -10.38
CA SER A 185 -13.82 -25.32 -11.00
C SER A 185 -15.21 -25.31 -11.63
N ILE A 186 -16.00 -24.27 -11.34
CA ILE A 186 -17.33 -24.04 -11.93
C ILE A 186 -17.26 -23.30 -13.27
N ALA A 187 -16.08 -22.79 -13.66
CA ALA A 187 -15.95 -22.07 -14.92
C ALA A 187 -16.10 -22.99 -16.13
N GLU A 188 -16.92 -22.57 -17.07
CA GLU A 188 -17.07 -23.26 -18.35
C GLU A 188 -15.95 -22.89 -19.33
N GLY A 189 -15.47 -23.83 -20.09
CA GLY A 189 -14.43 -23.65 -21.10
C GLY A 189 -13.01 -23.61 -20.54
N GLU A 190 -12.05 -23.41 -21.44
CA GLU A 190 -10.61 -23.38 -21.12
C GLU A 190 -10.25 -22.05 -20.47
N GLN A 191 -9.71 -22.10 -19.24
CA GLN A 191 -9.35 -20.92 -18.46
C GLN A 191 -7.86 -20.65 -18.56
N THR A 192 -7.49 -19.42 -18.88
CA THR A 192 -6.09 -18.96 -18.91
C THR A 192 -5.78 -18.07 -17.70
N TYR A 193 -4.61 -18.27 -17.08
CA TYR A 193 -4.18 -17.55 -15.89
C TYR A 193 -2.81 -16.88 -16.06
N LEU A 194 -1.87 -17.61 -16.64
CA LEU A 194 -0.46 -17.19 -16.73
C LEU A 194 -0.23 -15.85 -17.47
N PRO A 195 -0.97 -15.51 -18.55
CA PRO A 195 -0.79 -14.24 -19.26
C PRO A 195 -0.99 -12.99 -18.39
N TYR A 196 -1.73 -13.11 -17.28
CA TYR A 196 -2.06 -12.00 -16.38
C TYR A 196 -1.07 -11.83 -15.22
N LEU A 197 -0.05 -12.71 -15.11
CA LEU A 197 0.85 -12.72 -13.95
C LEU A 197 1.67 -11.41 -13.84
N LEU A 198 2.18 -10.93 -14.95
CA LEU A 198 3.02 -9.73 -14.95
C LEU A 198 2.23 -8.49 -14.56
N THR A 199 1.01 -8.33 -15.07
CA THR A 199 0.17 -7.16 -14.82
C THR A 199 -0.28 -7.00 -13.36
N ALA A 200 -0.24 -8.09 -12.58
CA ALA A 200 -0.54 -8.07 -11.15
C ALA A 200 0.61 -7.56 -10.26
N LEU A 201 1.87 -7.69 -10.72
CA LEU A 201 3.06 -7.44 -9.89
C LEU A 201 3.16 -6.00 -9.37
N PRO A 202 2.90 -4.93 -10.14
CA PRO A 202 3.05 -3.55 -9.66
C PRO A 202 2.14 -3.22 -8.47
N VAL A 203 0.91 -3.75 -8.45
CA VAL A 203 -0.03 -3.58 -7.34
C VAL A 203 0.43 -4.39 -6.12
N CYS A 204 0.87 -5.63 -6.32
CA CYS A 204 1.44 -6.45 -5.25
C CYS A 204 2.65 -5.77 -4.61
N LEU A 205 3.52 -5.10 -5.40
CA LEU A 205 4.69 -4.37 -4.90
C LEU A 205 4.28 -3.27 -3.92
N VAL A 206 3.29 -2.45 -4.25
CA VAL A 206 2.80 -1.36 -3.39
C VAL A 206 2.31 -1.89 -2.05
N SER A 207 1.67 -3.07 -2.04
CA SER A 207 1.15 -3.69 -0.83
C SER A 207 2.24 -4.02 0.20
N PHE A 208 3.49 -4.20 -0.21
CA PHE A 208 4.64 -4.42 0.68
C PHE A 208 5.50 -3.15 0.86
N GLY A 209 4.90 -1.97 0.83
CA GLY A 209 5.58 -0.69 0.99
C GLY A 209 5.90 -0.35 2.44
N PHE A 210 7.10 -0.70 2.95
CA PHE A 210 7.56 -0.39 4.31
C PHE A 210 8.94 0.29 4.35
N HIS A 211 9.59 0.44 3.21
CA HIS A 211 11.01 0.78 3.05
C HIS A 211 11.41 2.09 3.74
N GLY A 212 10.49 3.07 3.77
CA GLY A 212 10.70 4.35 4.46
C GLY A 212 10.93 4.22 5.96
N ASN A 213 10.50 3.10 6.59
CA ASN A 213 10.64 2.88 8.02
C ASN A 213 11.96 2.22 8.42
N VAL A 214 12.76 1.74 7.46
CA VAL A 214 14.04 1.06 7.78
C VAL A 214 15.00 1.99 8.54
N PRO A 215 15.26 3.25 8.12
CA PRO A 215 16.10 4.16 8.88
C PRO A 215 15.57 4.45 10.30
N SER A 216 14.25 4.54 10.45
CA SER A 216 13.61 4.74 11.74
C SER A 216 13.80 3.55 12.67
N LEU A 217 13.75 2.31 12.14
CA LEU A 217 14.05 1.09 12.93
C LEU A 217 15.53 0.99 13.31
N VAL A 218 16.44 1.39 12.44
CA VAL A 218 17.88 1.47 12.76
C VAL A 218 18.10 2.42 13.95
N LYS A 219 17.40 3.57 13.95
CA LYS A 219 17.41 4.50 15.09
C LYS A 219 16.74 3.90 16.32
N TYR A 220 15.59 3.23 16.17
CA TYR A 220 14.82 2.64 17.26
C TYR A 220 15.60 1.57 18.04
N TYR A 221 16.42 0.76 17.35
CA TYR A 221 17.25 -0.30 17.93
C TYR A 221 18.70 0.10 18.15
N ASP A 222 19.03 1.39 18.08
CA ASP A 222 20.40 1.89 18.27
C ASP A 222 21.42 1.12 17.42
N ARG A 223 21.12 0.94 16.12
CA ARG A 223 21.94 0.25 15.11
C ARG A 223 22.14 -1.26 15.34
N ASP A 224 21.31 -1.92 16.17
CA ASP A 224 21.29 -3.39 16.23
C ASP A 224 20.68 -3.96 14.94
N GLY A 225 21.53 -4.21 13.95
CA GLY A 225 21.14 -4.74 12.64
C GLY A 225 20.40 -6.08 12.73
N SER A 226 20.72 -6.92 13.72
CA SER A 226 20.04 -8.22 13.91
C SER A 226 18.59 -8.03 14.32
N ARG A 227 18.29 -7.10 15.23
CA ARG A 227 16.93 -6.78 15.64
C ARG A 227 16.13 -6.13 14.53
N VAL A 228 16.75 -5.20 13.77
CA VAL A 228 16.11 -4.58 12.62
C VAL A 228 15.75 -5.63 11.57
N MET A 229 16.68 -6.51 11.20
CA MET A 229 16.46 -7.61 10.26
C MET A 229 15.29 -8.51 10.70
N LYS A 230 15.28 -8.95 11.96
CA LYS A 230 14.20 -9.79 12.52
C LYS A 230 12.87 -9.06 12.49
N SER A 231 12.82 -7.77 12.82
CA SER A 231 11.60 -6.95 12.77
C SER A 231 11.06 -6.82 11.36
N ILE A 232 11.92 -6.61 10.36
CA ILE A 232 11.53 -6.56 8.95
C ILE A 232 10.94 -7.91 8.53
N PHE A 233 11.63 -9.01 8.81
CA PHE A 233 11.20 -10.35 8.40
C PHE A 233 9.87 -10.76 9.06
N ILE A 234 9.72 -10.54 10.37
CA ILE A 234 8.49 -10.86 11.10
C ILE A 234 7.34 -9.96 10.63
N GLY A 235 7.58 -8.64 10.50
CA GLY A 235 6.53 -7.69 10.12
C GLY A 235 6.03 -7.90 8.69
N THR A 236 6.93 -8.12 7.73
CA THR A 236 6.55 -8.42 6.34
C THR A 236 5.93 -9.80 6.19
N GLY A 237 6.40 -10.79 6.97
CA GLY A 237 5.82 -12.13 7.01
C GLY A 237 4.39 -12.11 7.55
N LEU A 238 4.13 -11.31 8.60
CA LEU A 238 2.77 -11.10 9.11
C LEU A 238 1.88 -10.46 8.05
N ALA A 239 2.38 -9.45 7.33
CA ALA A 239 1.64 -8.84 6.23
C ALA A 239 1.31 -9.85 5.13
N LEU A 240 2.26 -10.72 4.74
CA LEU A 240 2.02 -11.78 3.76
C LEU A 240 0.90 -12.73 4.22
N VAL A 241 0.93 -13.19 5.48
CA VAL A 241 -0.12 -14.07 6.03
C VAL A 241 -1.49 -13.39 5.96
N ILE A 242 -1.57 -12.11 6.36
CA ILE A 242 -2.82 -11.32 6.30
C ILE A 242 -3.31 -11.17 4.86
N TYR A 243 -2.42 -10.94 3.90
CA TYR A 243 -2.79 -10.85 2.48
C TYR A 243 -3.28 -12.18 1.92
N ILE A 244 -2.66 -13.30 2.30
CA ILE A 244 -3.13 -14.63 1.92
C ILE A 244 -4.54 -14.91 2.49
N LEU A 245 -4.78 -14.58 3.75
CA LEU A 245 -6.10 -14.71 4.37
C LEU A 245 -7.15 -13.83 3.69
N TRP A 246 -6.79 -12.59 3.35
CA TRP A 246 -7.66 -11.68 2.62
C TRP A 246 -7.97 -12.19 1.20
N GLN A 247 -6.96 -12.70 0.50
CA GLN A 247 -7.11 -13.28 -0.84
C GLN A 247 -8.05 -14.49 -0.80
N LEU A 248 -7.84 -15.38 0.18
CA LEU A 248 -8.68 -16.56 0.42
C LEU A 248 -10.13 -16.14 0.72
N ALA A 249 -10.32 -15.14 1.60
CA ALA A 249 -11.63 -14.64 1.98
C ALA A 249 -12.39 -14.03 0.79
N VAL A 250 -11.72 -13.25 -0.04
CA VAL A 250 -12.37 -12.56 -1.18
C VAL A 250 -12.59 -13.52 -2.34
N GLN A 251 -11.53 -14.17 -2.85
CA GLN A 251 -11.61 -15.05 -4.03
C GLN A 251 -12.30 -16.39 -3.73
N GLY A 252 -12.45 -16.77 -2.47
CA GLY A 252 -13.23 -17.93 -2.07
C GLY A 252 -14.74 -17.71 -2.00
N ASN A 253 -15.18 -16.43 -2.01
CA ASN A 253 -16.59 -16.07 -1.97
C ASN A 253 -17.07 -15.40 -3.26
N LEU A 254 -16.23 -14.63 -3.95
CA LEU A 254 -16.60 -13.89 -5.15
C LEU A 254 -16.10 -14.65 -6.40
N PRO A 255 -16.99 -15.15 -7.30
CA PRO A 255 -16.58 -15.80 -8.53
C PRO A 255 -15.72 -14.91 -9.42
N ARG A 256 -14.81 -15.51 -10.20
CA ARG A 256 -13.85 -14.79 -11.05
C ARG A 256 -14.51 -13.83 -12.03
N THR A 257 -15.64 -14.22 -12.61
CA THR A 257 -16.43 -13.41 -13.56
C THR A 257 -17.02 -12.16 -12.93
N GLU A 258 -17.29 -12.18 -11.63
CA GLU A 258 -17.85 -11.03 -10.91
C GLU A 258 -16.83 -9.91 -10.64
N PHE A 259 -15.56 -10.12 -10.98
CA PHE A 259 -14.56 -9.05 -10.98
C PHE A 259 -14.68 -8.12 -12.21
N ALA A 260 -15.37 -8.51 -13.29
CA ALA A 260 -15.55 -7.67 -14.47
C ALA A 260 -16.12 -6.28 -14.13
N PRO A 261 -17.29 -6.16 -13.47
CA PRO A 261 -17.85 -4.85 -13.12
C PRO A 261 -16.98 -4.06 -12.11
N VAL A 262 -16.16 -4.74 -11.30
CA VAL A 262 -15.20 -4.07 -10.41
C VAL A 262 -14.05 -3.46 -11.22
N ILE A 263 -13.56 -4.19 -12.22
CA ILE A 263 -12.47 -3.77 -13.09
C ILE A 263 -12.92 -2.61 -13.99
N GLU A 264 -14.13 -2.66 -14.53
CA GLU A 264 -14.75 -1.57 -15.32
C GLU A 264 -14.82 -0.25 -14.52
N LYS A 265 -15.02 -0.35 -13.20
CA LYS A 265 -14.94 0.78 -12.27
C LYS A 265 -13.50 1.02 -11.75
N GLY A 266 -12.46 0.70 -12.55
CA GLY A 266 -11.06 0.94 -12.23
C GLY A 266 -10.54 0.21 -10.99
N GLY A 267 -11.18 -0.89 -10.60
CA GLY A 267 -10.86 -1.67 -9.42
C GLY A 267 -11.20 -0.97 -8.10
N ASP A 268 -12.21 -0.10 -8.11
CA ASP A 268 -12.62 0.66 -6.94
C ASP A 268 -13.06 -0.26 -5.78
N VAL A 269 -12.65 0.08 -4.56
CA VAL A 269 -12.94 -0.75 -3.37
C VAL A 269 -14.43 -0.80 -3.08
N SER A 270 -15.17 0.31 -3.27
CA SER A 270 -16.62 0.31 -3.07
C SER A 270 -17.33 -0.66 -4.00
N ALA A 271 -16.88 -0.74 -5.27
CA ALA A 271 -17.40 -1.70 -6.24
C ALA A 271 -17.09 -3.16 -5.86
N LEU A 272 -15.88 -3.43 -5.32
CA LEU A 272 -15.54 -4.76 -4.79
C LEU A 272 -16.43 -5.15 -3.62
N LEU A 273 -16.69 -4.23 -2.70
CA LEU A 273 -17.58 -4.46 -1.55
C LEU A 273 -19.03 -4.70 -1.99
N GLU A 274 -19.54 -3.94 -2.97
CA GLU A 274 -20.84 -4.15 -3.57
C GLU A 274 -20.97 -5.53 -4.24
N ALA A 275 -19.94 -5.96 -4.98
CA ALA A 275 -19.89 -7.27 -5.59
C ALA A 275 -19.90 -8.39 -4.53
N LEU A 276 -19.06 -8.28 -3.50
CA LEU A 276 -19.02 -9.23 -2.38
C LEU A 276 -20.33 -9.31 -1.62
N HIS A 277 -21.02 -8.17 -1.42
CA HIS A 277 -22.27 -8.10 -0.66
C HIS A 277 -23.35 -9.03 -1.22
N LYS A 278 -23.36 -9.26 -2.54
CA LYS A 278 -24.32 -10.19 -3.19
C LYS A 278 -24.12 -11.65 -2.77
N TYR A 279 -22.92 -12.00 -2.28
CA TYR A 279 -22.52 -13.36 -1.91
C TYR A 279 -22.36 -13.56 -0.39
N ILE A 280 -22.59 -12.50 0.40
CA ILE A 280 -22.55 -12.55 1.87
C ILE A 280 -23.98 -12.76 2.38
N GLU A 281 -24.23 -13.93 2.95
CA GLU A 281 -25.57 -14.29 3.49
C GLU A 281 -25.90 -13.57 4.80
N VAL A 282 -24.87 -13.12 5.53
CA VAL A 282 -25.01 -12.57 6.88
C VAL A 282 -24.74 -11.07 6.86
N GLU A 283 -25.78 -10.28 7.02
CA GLU A 283 -25.75 -8.81 6.88
C GLU A 283 -24.70 -8.11 7.75
N TYR A 284 -24.48 -8.55 9.01
CA TYR A 284 -23.50 -7.91 9.87
C TYR A 284 -22.06 -8.03 9.31
N ILE A 285 -21.74 -9.10 8.57
CA ILE A 285 -20.40 -9.29 7.97
C ILE A 285 -20.16 -8.20 6.92
N ALA A 286 -21.16 -7.88 6.10
CA ALA A 286 -21.06 -6.81 5.12
C ALA A 286 -20.85 -5.43 5.78
N VAL A 287 -21.56 -5.15 6.87
CA VAL A 287 -21.39 -3.90 7.63
C VAL A 287 -19.97 -3.80 8.19
N VAL A 288 -19.47 -4.85 8.86
CA VAL A 288 -18.13 -4.87 9.45
C VAL A 288 -17.05 -4.81 8.37
N LEU A 289 -17.26 -5.44 7.21
CA LEU A 289 -16.38 -5.38 6.06
C LEU A 289 -16.24 -3.95 5.49
N ASN A 290 -17.37 -3.23 5.38
CA ASN A 290 -17.36 -1.82 4.98
C ASN A 290 -16.57 -0.96 5.98
N PHE A 291 -16.77 -1.15 7.28
CA PHE A 291 -15.99 -0.45 8.31
C PHE A 291 -14.50 -0.78 8.23
N PHE A 292 -14.14 -2.06 8.04
CA PHE A 292 -12.75 -2.45 7.83
C PHE A 292 -12.13 -1.70 6.64
N ALA A 293 -12.76 -1.75 5.48
CA ALA A 293 -12.24 -1.12 4.27
C ALA A 293 -12.13 0.41 4.42
N TYR A 294 -13.14 1.05 5.02
CA TYR A 294 -13.10 2.49 5.28
C TYR A 294 -11.95 2.88 6.20
N MET A 295 -11.76 2.16 7.32
CA MET A 295 -10.67 2.43 8.25
C MET A 295 -9.30 2.15 7.63
N ALA A 296 -9.17 1.11 6.81
CA ALA A 296 -7.94 0.79 6.10
C ALA A 296 -7.56 1.91 5.10
N ILE A 297 -8.52 2.45 4.36
CA ILE A 297 -8.30 3.55 3.44
C ILE A 297 -8.01 4.85 4.22
N ALA A 298 -8.78 5.15 5.27
CA ALA A 298 -8.60 6.37 6.05
C ALA A 298 -7.24 6.43 6.77
N THR A 299 -6.80 5.32 7.36
CA THR A 299 -5.47 5.25 8.00
C THR A 299 -4.34 5.39 7.00
N SER A 300 -4.46 4.74 5.84
CA SER A 300 -3.49 4.86 4.75
C SER A 300 -3.46 6.26 4.16
N PHE A 301 -4.62 6.89 3.97
CA PHE A 301 -4.72 8.28 3.53
C PHE A 301 -3.99 9.22 4.52
N LEU A 302 -4.27 9.12 5.82
CA LEU A 302 -3.63 9.96 6.83
C LEU A 302 -2.11 9.78 6.87
N GLY A 303 -1.63 8.54 6.78
CA GLY A 303 -0.19 8.26 6.76
C GLY A 303 0.52 8.81 5.52
N VAL A 304 -0.05 8.58 4.33
CA VAL A 304 0.50 9.05 3.05
C VAL A 304 0.44 10.57 2.95
N THR A 305 -0.70 11.17 3.32
CA THR A 305 -0.88 12.63 3.20
C THR A 305 -0.11 13.41 4.24
N LEU A 306 0.14 12.86 5.43
CA LEU A 306 1.05 13.48 6.40
C LEU A 306 2.48 13.50 5.83
N GLY A 307 2.95 12.41 5.26
CA GLY A 307 4.26 12.36 4.61
C GLY A 307 4.37 13.32 3.40
N LEU A 308 3.31 13.42 2.60
CA LEU A 308 3.25 14.37 1.48
C LEU A 308 3.22 15.82 1.99
N PHE A 309 2.46 16.10 3.03
CA PHE A 309 2.39 17.42 3.66
C PHE A 309 3.76 17.88 4.14
N ASP A 310 4.48 17.03 4.87
CA ASP A 310 5.82 17.36 5.37
C ASP A 310 6.81 17.55 4.21
N TYR A 311 6.73 16.71 3.17
CA TYR A 311 7.54 16.85 1.96
C TYR A 311 7.29 18.18 1.24
N ILE A 312 6.03 18.59 1.07
CA ILE A 312 5.63 19.85 0.44
C ILE A 312 6.08 21.06 1.27
N ALA A 313 5.89 21.00 2.59
CA ALA A 313 6.35 22.06 3.51
C ALA A 313 7.86 22.27 3.39
N ASP A 314 8.64 21.18 3.39
CA ASP A 314 10.10 21.27 3.23
C ASP A 314 10.53 21.75 1.84
N LEU A 315 9.87 21.26 0.76
CA LEU A 315 10.20 21.60 -0.62
C LEU A 315 9.99 23.11 -0.89
N PHE A 316 8.86 23.68 -0.43
CA PHE A 316 8.50 25.08 -0.63
C PHE A 316 8.92 26.00 0.51
N LYS A 317 9.55 25.45 1.57
CA LYS A 317 9.96 26.17 2.79
C LYS A 317 8.80 26.89 3.43
N PHE A 318 7.62 26.29 3.45
CA PHE A 318 6.48 26.80 4.18
C PHE A 318 6.68 26.57 5.69
N ASP A 319 6.37 27.59 6.48
CA ASP A 319 6.47 27.53 7.92
C ASP A 319 5.26 26.86 8.60
N ASP A 320 5.34 26.66 9.91
CA ASP A 320 4.28 26.05 10.72
C ASP A 320 3.19 27.06 11.17
N SER A 321 3.19 28.29 10.65
CA SER A 321 2.11 29.25 10.89
C SER A 321 0.79 28.76 10.27
N VAL A 322 -0.33 29.31 10.73
CA VAL A 322 -1.66 28.99 10.15
C VAL A 322 -1.66 29.20 8.63
N LEU A 323 -1.03 30.28 8.15
CA LEU A 323 -0.93 30.56 6.71
C LEU A 323 -0.02 29.58 5.98
N GLY A 324 1.14 29.25 6.56
CA GLY A 324 2.06 28.27 6.00
C GLY A 324 1.42 26.89 5.89
N ARG A 325 0.79 26.40 6.96
CA ARG A 325 0.04 25.14 6.98
C ARG A 325 -1.11 25.13 5.97
N THR A 326 -1.85 26.24 5.82
CA THR A 326 -2.94 26.35 4.84
C THR A 326 -2.40 26.26 3.40
N LYS A 327 -1.27 26.94 3.08
CA LYS A 327 -0.61 26.81 1.78
C LYS A 327 -0.17 25.37 1.52
N THR A 328 0.45 24.73 2.51
CA THR A 328 0.88 23.33 2.41
C THR A 328 -0.33 22.41 2.15
N THR A 329 -1.43 22.59 2.88
CA THR A 329 -2.68 21.83 2.71
C THR A 329 -3.22 21.98 1.28
N LEU A 330 -3.28 23.21 0.76
CA LEU A 330 -3.77 23.42 -0.61
C LEU A 330 -2.91 22.69 -1.65
N VAL A 331 -1.59 22.79 -1.55
CA VAL A 331 -0.69 22.12 -2.49
C VAL A 331 -0.76 20.59 -2.34
N THR A 332 -0.92 20.10 -1.11
CA THR A 332 -1.00 18.66 -0.82
C THR A 332 -2.29 18.04 -1.34
N PHE A 333 -3.45 18.65 -1.08
CA PHE A 333 -4.75 18.00 -1.28
C PHE A 333 -5.48 18.43 -2.55
N LEU A 334 -5.30 19.68 -3.03
CA LEU A 334 -6.05 20.18 -4.18
C LEU A 334 -5.75 19.40 -5.47
N PRO A 335 -4.49 19.11 -5.85
CA PRO A 335 -4.24 18.37 -7.09
C PRO A 335 -4.86 16.98 -7.11
N PRO A 336 -4.67 16.09 -6.09
CA PRO A 336 -5.27 14.77 -6.10
C PRO A 336 -6.79 14.80 -5.92
N LEU A 337 -7.35 15.80 -5.23
CA LEU A 337 -8.79 15.99 -5.14
C LEU A 337 -9.40 16.34 -6.50
N LEU A 338 -8.84 17.32 -7.21
CA LEU A 338 -9.31 17.69 -8.55
C LEU A 338 -9.22 16.50 -9.52
N LEU A 339 -8.13 15.73 -9.43
CA LEU A 339 -7.98 14.52 -10.23
C LEU A 339 -9.07 13.49 -9.89
N SER A 340 -9.42 13.31 -8.61
CA SER A 340 -10.45 12.37 -8.19
C SER A 340 -11.87 12.80 -8.62
N LEU A 341 -12.12 14.10 -8.74
CA LEU A 341 -13.39 14.62 -9.23
C LEU A 341 -13.56 14.44 -10.76
N GLN A 342 -12.44 14.52 -11.50
CA GLN A 342 -12.45 14.29 -12.94
C GLN A 342 -12.46 12.80 -13.29
N PHE A 343 -11.73 11.99 -12.51
CA PHE A 343 -11.58 10.55 -12.72
C PHE A 343 -12.01 9.81 -11.42
N PRO A 344 -13.31 9.68 -11.16
CA PRO A 344 -13.82 9.17 -9.88
C PRO A 344 -13.60 7.68 -9.67
N TYR A 345 -13.17 6.97 -10.69
CA TYR A 345 -12.86 5.54 -10.66
C TYR A 345 -11.41 5.32 -11.13
N GLY A 346 -10.63 4.58 -10.38
CA GLY A 346 -9.24 4.35 -10.78
C GLY A 346 -8.33 3.92 -9.64
N PHE A 347 -8.86 3.31 -8.59
CA PHE A 347 -8.10 2.92 -7.41
C PHE A 347 -6.96 1.94 -7.76
N VAL A 348 -7.26 0.80 -8.40
CA VAL A 348 -6.24 -0.19 -8.77
C VAL A 348 -5.30 0.35 -9.84
N ILE A 349 -5.84 1.14 -10.79
CA ILE A 349 -5.03 1.80 -11.83
C ILE A 349 -4.00 2.75 -11.19
N ALA A 350 -4.44 3.57 -10.24
CA ALA A 350 -3.56 4.49 -9.52
C ALA A 350 -2.49 3.75 -8.69
N ILE A 351 -2.87 2.64 -8.03
CA ILE A 351 -1.92 1.81 -7.30
C ILE A 351 -0.91 1.15 -8.26
N GLY A 352 -1.32 0.76 -9.46
CA GLY A 352 -0.41 0.29 -10.51
C GLY A 352 0.65 1.33 -10.89
N TYR A 353 0.25 2.60 -11.11
CA TYR A 353 1.18 3.70 -11.35
C TYR A 353 2.04 4.01 -10.12
N ALA A 354 1.48 3.91 -8.91
CA ALA A 354 2.26 4.00 -7.69
C ALA A 354 3.33 2.90 -7.64
N GLY A 355 2.99 1.67 -8.04
CA GLY A 355 3.91 0.53 -8.13
C GLY A 355 5.05 0.77 -9.11
N LEU A 356 4.75 1.34 -10.29
CA LEU A 356 5.77 1.72 -11.27
C LEU A 356 6.80 2.68 -10.66
N ALA A 357 6.36 3.74 -10.03
CA ALA A 357 7.26 4.72 -9.41
C ALA A 357 7.91 4.16 -8.13
N ALA A 358 7.17 3.42 -7.30
CA ALA A 358 7.70 2.79 -6.09
C ALA A 358 8.82 1.78 -6.40
N THR A 359 8.79 1.14 -7.56
CA THR A 359 9.85 0.24 -8.01
C THR A 359 11.23 0.90 -7.97
N ILE A 360 11.31 2.21 -8.23
CA ILE A 360 12.59 2.95 -8.21
C ILE A 360 13.16 2.96 -6.79
N TRP A 361 12.42 3.47 -5.82
CA TRP A 361 12.93 3.69 -4.46
C TRP A 361 12.80 2.47 -3.53
N ALA A 362 11.96 1.50 -3.88
CA ALA A 362 11.74 0.32 -3.05
C ALA A 362 12.36 -0.97 -3.61
N ALA A 363 12.89 -0.97 -4.86
CA ALA A 363 13.59 -2.12 -5.41
C ALA A 363 14.94 -1.74 -6.04
N ILE A 364 14.95 -0.84 -7.04
CA ILE A 364 16.18 -0.53 -7.79
C ILE A 364 17.19 0.23 -6.93
N VAL A 365 16.78 1.34 -6.30
CA VAL A 365 17.68 2.14 -5.46
C VAL A 365 18.25 1.33 -4.29
N PRO A 366 17.48 0.53 -3.53
CA PRO A 366 18.04 -0.33 -2.48
C PRO A 366 19.10 -1.31 -2.97
N ALA A 367 18.89 -1.93 -4.13
CA ALA A 367 19.86 -2.84 -4.72
C ALA A 367 21.16 -2.11 -5.13
N LEU A 368 21.04 -0.91 -5.71
CA LEU A 368 22.19 -0.06 -6.03
C LEU A 368 22.92 0.43 -4.77
N LEU A 369 22.17 0.77 -3.71
CA LEU A 369 22.75 1.16 -2.41
C LEU A 369 23.56 0.03 -1.79
N ALA A 370 23.07 -1.20 -1.79
CA ALA A 370 23.82 -2.36 -1.31
C ALA A 370 25.09 -2.57 -2.11
N LYS A 371 25.04 -2.46 -3.45
CA LYS A 371 26.22 -2.56 -4.32
C LYS A 371 27.24 -1.48 -4.01
N ALA A 372 26.83 -0.22 -3.96
CA ALA A 372 27.71 0.92 -3.68
C ALA A 372 28.27 0.86 -2.24
N SER A 373 27.46 0.47 -1.27
CA SER A 373 27.88 0.29 0.12
C SER A 373 28.99 -0.76 0.25
N ARG A 374 28.87 -1.91 -0.43
CA ARG A 374 29.89 -2.97 -0.43
C ARG A 374 31.21 -2.51 -1.04
N GLN A 375 31.18 -1.60 -2.01
CA GLN A 375 32.38 -1.01 -2.60
C GLN A 375 33.05 0.00 -1.66
N LYS A 376 32.24 0.87 -1.04
CA LYS A 376 32.71 1.93 -0.14
C LYS A 376 33.15 1.38 1.22
N PHE A 377 32.50 0.33 1.71
CA PHE A 377 32.71 -0.27 3.02
C PHE A 377 32.99 -1.79 2.92
N PRO A 378 34.13 -2.23 2.38
CA PRO A 378 34.40 -3.65 2.08
C PRO A 378 34.40 -4.55 3.32
N ASN A 379 34.74 -4.00 4.49
CA ASN A 379 34.81 -4.72 5.78
C ASN A 379 33.51 -4.70 6.58
N ALA A 380 32.37 -4.44 5.93
CA ALA A 380 31.07 -4.44 6.58
C ALA A 380 30.75 -5.80 7.20
N THR A 381 30.27 -5.79 8.46
CA THR A 381 29.88 -6.99 9.21
C THR A 381 28.52 -7.53 8.81
N TYR A 382 27.60 -6.63 8.38
CA TYR A 382 26.29 -7.01 7.90
C TYR A 382 26.20 -6.86 6.38
N LYS A 383 25.86 -7.94 5.70
CA LYS A 383 25.61 -7.99 4.25
C LYS A 383 24.39 -8.88 4.01
N VAL A 384 23.51 -8.46 3.10
CA VAL A 384 22.39 -9.27 2.67
C VAL A 384 22.89 -10.52 1.97
N TYR A 385 22.22 -11.65 2.23
CA TYR A 385 22.57 -12.96 1.66
C TYR A 385 22.56 -12.96 0.12
N GLY A 386 23.20 -13.97 -0.48
CA GLY A 386 23.22 -14.18 -1.93
C GLY A 386 24.13 -13.23 -2.72
N GLY A 387 24.84 -12.32 -2.06
CA GLY A 387 25.88 -11.50 -2.71
C GLY A 387 25.35 -10.68 -3.89
N ASN A 388 26.12 -10.66 -5.00
CA ASN A 388 25.76 -9.93 -6.22
C ASN A 388 24.61 -10.59 -6.98
N PHE A 389 24.39 -11.89 -6.82
CA PHE A 389 23.25 -12.59 -7.41
C PHE A 389 21.92 -11.99 -6.88
N MET A 390 21.82 -11.80 -5.56
CA MET A 390 20.62 -11.24 -4.96
C MET A 390 20.40 -9.78 -5.36
N ILE A 391 21.45 -8.98 -5.51
CA ILE A 391 21.35 -7.63 -6.05
C ILE A 391 20.77 -7.65 -7.47
N GLY A 392 21.30 -8.52 -8.34
CA GLY A 392 20.78 -8.69 -9.70
C GLY A 392 19.33 -9.17 -9.73
N PHE A 393 18.97 -10.08 -8.83
CA PHE A 393 17.62 -10.61 -8.72
C PHE A 393 16.59 -9.53 -8.32
N VAL A 394 16.92 -8.66 -7.36
CA VAL A 394 16.05 -7.55 -6.96
C VAL A 394 15.97 -6.48 -8.05
N ILE A 395 17.06 -6.20 -8.77
CA ILE A 395 17.02 -5.31 -9.94
C ILE A 395 16.13 -5.89 -11.03
N LEU A 396 16.25 -7.20 -11.33
CA LEU A 396 15.39 -7.88 -12.30
C LEU A 396 13.91 -7.77 -11.90
N PHE A 397 13.59 -8.00 -10.62
CA PHE A 397 12.23 -7.79 -10.10
C PHE A 397 11.75 -6.34 -10.37
N GLY A 398 12.61 -5.34 -10.12
CA GLY A 398 12.29 -3.94 -10.43
C GLY A 398 12.03 -3.72 -11.92
N VAL A 399 12.90 -4.24 -12.78
CA VAL A 399 12.74 -4.13 -14.25
C VAL A 399 11.45 -4.82 -14.71
N LEU A 400 11.13 -6.01 -14.18
CA LEU A 400 9.90 -6.72 -14.51
C LEU A 400 8.65 -5.90 -14.11
N ASN A 401 8.66 -5.23 -12.97
CA ASN A 401 7.54 -4.36 -12.57
C ASN A 401 7.36 -3.15 -13.50
N ILE A 402 8.48 -2.52 -13.92
CA ILE A 402 8.43 -1.42 -14.90
C ILE A 402 7.86 -1.91 -16.23
N VAL A 403 8.41 -3.02 -16.76
CA VAL A 403 7.96 -3.61 -18.02
C VAL A 403 6.49 -4.04 -17.94
N ALA A 404 6.08 -4.62 -16.81
CA ALA A 404 4.70 -5.03 -16.56
C ALA A 404 3.72 -3.86 -16.63
N GLN A 405 4.00 -2.76 -15.92
CA GLN A 405 3.09 -1.59 -15.89
C GLN A 405 3.10 -0.85 -17.23
N VAL A 406 4.27 -0.61 -17.81
CA VAL A 406 4.40 0.08 -19.11
C VAL A 406 3.78 -0.78 -20.22
N GLY A 407 4.06 -2.08 -20.23
CA GLY A 407 3.54 -3.01 -21.21
C GLY A 407 2.02 -3.20 -21.11
N ALA A 408 1.46 -3.18 -19.90
CA ALA A 408 0.00 -3.18 -19.70
C ALA A 408 -0.63 -1.92 -20.30
N ASN A 409 -0.04 -0.75 -20.06
CA ASN A 409 -0.54 0.52 -20.60
C ASN A 409 -0.44 0.61 -22.15
N LEU A 410 0.55 -0.07 -22.73
CA LEU A 410 0.75 -0.14 -24.18
C LEU A 410 0.00 -1.30 -24.85
N GLY A 411 -0.73 -2.11 -24.08
CA GLY A 411 -1.45 -3.28 -24.60
C GLY A 411 -0.55 -4.45 -25.00
N TRP A 412 0.70 -4.50 -24.53
CA TRP A 412 1.62 -5.63 -24.81
C TRP A 412 1.25 -6.90 -24.06
N PHE A 413 0.61 -6.76 -22.91
CA PHE A 413 0.19 -7.86 -22.06
C PHE A 413 -1.33 -7.92 -21.97
N ALA A 414 -1.84 -9.14 -21.87
CA ALA A 414 -3.26 -9.36 -21.63
C ALA A 414 -3.68 -8.73 -20.30
N SER A 415 -4.74 -7.94 -20.33
CA SER A 415 -5.42 -7.44 -19.15
C SER A 415 -6.68 -8.27 -18.92
N PHE A 416 -6.89 -8.71 -17.69
CA PHE A 416 -8.10 -9.41 -17.34
C PHE A 416 -9.28 -8.41 -17.29
N THR A 417 -10.35 -8.75 -18.00
CA THR A 417 -11.57 -7.92 -18.10
C THR A 417 -12.83 -8.61 -17.57
N GLY A 418 -12.69 -9.87 -17.10
CA GLY A 418 -13.79 -10.71 -16.63
C GLY A 418 -13.93 -11.99 -17.40
#